data_272ab3dcefb8e68b2d13b6b556b9b81c
#
_entry.id   272ab3dcefb8e68b2d13b6b556b9b81c
#
_cell.length_a   1.000
_cell.length_b   1.000
_cell.length_c   1.000
_cell.angle_alpha   90.00
_cell.angle_beta   90.00
_cell.angle_gamma   90.00
#
_symmetry.space_group_name_H-M   'P 1'
#
loop_
_entity.id
_entity.type
_entity.pdbx_description
1 polymer ?
#
loop_
_entity_poly.entity_id
_entity_poly.type
_entity_poly.pdbx_seq_one_letter_code
_entity_poly.pdbx_strand_id
1 'polypeptide(L)'
;YPYNKCRLIKFKRSIKNVSYWNNFVKNNFFNILIVSVHYSSRYGGSQKYVEKQSIDLQKKILYLKDKTTDDIIAEFQKEFLKDSIDCHLTHDEMYFLWKIFCENKNMPLIIYKQEFFTKIGDYKNMTSDYLIGIRHFRSFWDETITTNTPGEYEISEINELFTIWLND
;
A
#
# COMPACT_ATOMS: atom_id res chain seq x y z
N TYR A 1 -9.81 -37.11 1.62
CA TYR A 1 -9.45 -35.93 2.42
C TYR A 1 -10.72 -35.32 2.99
N PRO A 2 -10.81 -35.03 4.29
CA PRO A 2 -11.97 -34.40 4.85
C PRO A 2 -12.10 -32.95 4.36
N TYR A 3 -13.29 -32.59 3.86
CA TYR A 3 -13.59 -31.25 3.27
C TYR A 3 -13.30 -30.08 4.23
N ASN A 4 -13.34 -30.31 5.55
CA ASN A 4 -13.02 -29.30 6.56
C ASN A 4 -11.54 -28.89 6.61
N LYS A 5 -10.67 -29.65 5.92
CA LYS A 5 -9.24 -29.30 5.77
C LYS A 5 -8.92 -28.66 4.42
N CYS A 6 -9.91 -28.50 3.55
CA CYS A 6 -9.74 -27.83 2.26
C CYS A 6 -9.99 -26.33 2.42
N ARG A 7 -9.07 -25.49 1.95
CA ARG A 7 -9.28 -24.06 1.81
C ARG A 7 -9.62 -23.74 0.37
N LEU A 8 -10.80 -23.18 0.16
CA LEU A 8 -11.19 -22.60 -1.13
C LEU A 8 -10.55 -21.21 -1.25
N ILE A 9 -9.57 -21.08 -2.14
CA ILE A 9 -9.02 -19.76 -2.50
C ILE A 9 -9.90 -19.20 -3.61
N LYS A 10 -10.68 -18.16 -3.27
CA LYS A 10 -11.50 -17.46 -4.23
C LYS A 10 -10.72 -16.24 -4.72
N PHE A 11 -10.27 -16.26 -5.99
CA PHE A 11 -9.70 -15.07 -6.60
C PHE A 11 -10.78 -13.99 -6.74
N LYS A 12 -10.53 -12.81 -6.19
CA LYS A 12 -11.47 -11.69 -6.30
C LYS A 12 -11.58 -11.26 -7.77
N ARG A 13 -12.74 -10.69 -8.14
CA ARG A 13 -13.02 -10.12 -9.48
C ARG A 13 -12.02 -9.03 -9.93
N SER A 14 -11.16 -8.60 -9.05
CA SER A 14 -10.09 -7.63 -9.27
C SER A 14 -8.91 -8.13 -10.12
N ILE A 15 -8.84 -9.40 -10.45
CA ILE A 15 -7.80 -9.91 -11.34
C ILE A 15 -8.17 -9.51 -12.77
N LYS A 16 -7.47 -8.55 -13.31
CA LYS A 16 -7.68 -7.96 -14.64
C LYS A 16 -7.48 -8.96 -15.77
N ASN A 17 -7.25 -10.12 -15.70
CA ASN A 17 -7.11 -11.08 -16.79
C ASN A 17 -7.54 -12.48 -16.35
N VAL A 18 -8.84 -12.62 -16.05
CA VAL A 18 -9.43 -13.87 -15.57
C VAL A 18 -9.18 -15.02 -16.57
N SER A 19 -9.25 -14.76 -17.87
CA SER A 19 -9.02 -15.77 -18.91
C SER A 19 -7.58 -16.26 -18.90
N TYR A 20 -6.59 -15.37 -18.77
CA TYR A 20 -5.18 -15.72 -18.64
C TYR A 20 -4.93 -16.60 -17.41
N TRP A 21 -5.44 -16.20 -16.25
CA TRP A 21 -5.27 -16.94 -15.00
C TRP A 21 -5.96 -18.29 -15.04
N ASN A 22 -7.15 -18.38 -15.61
CA ASN A 22 -7.84 -19.65 -15.78
C ASN A 22 -7.05 -20.61 -16.68
N ASN A 23 -6.54 -20.12 -17.81
CA ASN A 23 -5.68 -20.90 -18.69
C ASN A 23 -4.37 -21.30 -18.03
N PHE A 24 -3.71 -20.36 -17.34
CA PHE A 24 -2.50 -20.64 -16.60
C PHE A 24 -2.68 -21.73 -15.55
N VAL A 25 -3.69 -21.60 -14.69
CA VAL A 25 -3.99 -22.60 -13.65
C VAL A 25 -4.36 -23.92 -14.28
N LYS A 26 -5.21 -23.93 -15.31
CA LYS A 26 -5.63 -25.16 -16.00
C LYS A 26 -4.44 -25.91 -16.61
N ASN A 27 -3.54 -25.20 -17.26
CA ASN A 27 -2.40 -25.81 -17.95
C ASN A 27 -1.26 -26.19 -17.00
N ASN A 28 -1.16 -25.54 -15.84
CA ASN A 28 -0.07 -25.76 -14.89
C ASN A 28 -0.53 -26.38 -13.55
N PHE A 29 -1.76 -26.85 -13.47
CA PHE A 29 -2.34 -27.35 -12.22
C PHE A 29 -1.48 -28.41 -11.55
N PHE A 30 -1.03 -29.43 -12.30
CA PHE A 30 -0.19 -30.48 -11.75
C PHE A 30 1.18 -29.97 -11.30
N ASN A 31 1.78 -29.05 -12.04
CA ASN A 31 3.05 -28.43 -11.65
C ASN A 31 2.89 -27.63 -10.36
N ILE A 32 1.84 -26.83 -10.25
CA ILE A 32 1.52 -26.08 -9.04
C ILE A 32 1.29 -27.02 -7.85
N LEU A 33 0.55 -28.10 -8.07
CA LEU A 33 0.27 -29.10 -7.03
C LEU A 33 1.56 -29.79 -6.56
N ILE A 34 2.39 -30.28 -7.49
CA ILE A 34 3.66 -30.94 -7.17
C ILE A 34 4.57 -30.01 -6.39
N VAL A 35 4.74 -28.77 -6.83
CA VAL A 35 5.56 -27.76 -6.17
C VAL A 35 5.00 -27.47 -4.77
N SER A 36 3.69 -27.31 -4.62
CA SER A 36 3.05 -27.03 -3.34
C SER A 36 3.21 -28.20 -2.35
N VAL A 37 3.05 -29.43 -2.83
CA VAL A 37 3.27 -30.67 -2.02
C VAL A 37 4.73 -30.78 -1.60
N HIS A 38 5.68 -30.52 -2.52
CA HIS A 38 7.11 -30.56 -2.22
C HIS A 38 7.46 -29.57 -1.11
N TYR A 39 7.05 -28.31 -1.24
CA TYR A 39 7.34 -27.31 -0.22
C TYR A 39 6.60 -27.58 1.10
N SER A 40 5.36 -28.04 1.05
CA SER A 40 4.61 -28.41 2.25
C SER A 40 5.26 -29.56 2.99
N SER A 41 5.75 -30.56 2.27
CA SER A 41 6.49 -31.69 2.85
C SER A 41 7.83 -31.25 3.47
N ARG A 42 8.57 -30.40 2.74
CA ARG A 42 9.90 -29.93 3.16
C ARG A 42 9.86 -29.01 4.39
N TYR A 43 8.87 -28.17 4.50
CA TYR A 43 8.77 -27.14 5.54
C TYR A 43 7.73 -27.44 6.62
N GLY A 44 6.92 -28.47 6.45
CA GLY A 44 5.88 -28.85 7.43
C GLY A 44 4.68 -27.91 7.46
N GLY A 45 4.43 -27.20 6.34
CA GLY A 45 3.28 -26.32 6.17
C GLY A 45 3.64 -24.87 5.90
N SER A 46 2.64 -24.09 5.48
CA SER A 46 2.83 -22.71 5.05
C SER A 46 3.37 -21.78 6.14
N GLN A 47 2.92 -21.95 7.39
CA GLN A 47 3.39 -21.12 8.50
C GLN A 47 4.88 -21.33 8.78
N LYS A 48 5.31 -22.59 8.88
CA LYS A 48 6.73 -22.91 9.08
C LYS A 48 7.60 -22.51 7.90
N TYR A 49 7.02 -22.46 6.68
CA TYR A 49 7.70 -21.91 5.51
C TYR A 49 7.96 -20.42 5.67
N VAL A 50 6.92 -19.65 6.07
CA VAL A 50 7.03 -18.20 6.25
C VAL A 50 8.03 -17.85 7.35
N GLU A 51 8.03 -18.58 8.47
CA GLU A 51 8.96 -18.37 9.59
C GLU A 51 10.45 -18.51 9.19
N LYS A 52 10.72 -19.24 8.11
CA LYS A 52 12.09 -19.44 7.57
C LYS A 52 12.49 -18.43 6.49
N GLN A 53 11.58 -17.54 6.10
CA GLN A 53 11.85 -16.53 5.06
C GLN A 53 12.50 -15.28 5.65
N SER A 54 12.88 -14.34 4.77
CA SER A 54 13.39 -13.05 5.19
C SER A 54 12.39 -12.30 6.08
N ILE A 55 12.88 -11.50 6.99
CA ILE A 55 12.07 -10.70 7.92
C ILE A 55 11.06 -9.82 7.16
N ASP A 56 11.46 -9.26 6.02
CA ASP A 56 10.58 -8.44 5.20
C ASP A 56 9.40 -9.23 4.63
N LEU A 57 9.65 -10.44 4.15
CA LEU A 57 8.59 -11.30 3.64
C LEU A 57 7.66 -11.77 4.77
N GLN A 58 8.22 -12.09 5.93
CA GLN A 58 7.45 -12.43 7.11
C GLN A 58 6.52 -11.28 7.52
N LYS A 59 7.04 -10.05 7.63
CA LYS A 59 6.25 -8.87 7.99
C LYS A 59 5.10 -8.64 7.03
N LYS A 60 5.33 -8.74 5.72
CA LYS A 60 4.29 -8.58 4.68
C LYS A 60 3.18 -9.62 4.81
N ILE A 61 3.53 -10.88 4.94
CA ILE A 61 2.56 -11.98 5.00
C ILE A 61 1.80 -11.97 6.32
N LEU A 62 2.48 -11.76 7.46
CA LEU A 62 1.87 -11.79 8.78
C LEU A 62 0.96 -10.58 9.00
N TYR A 63 1.33 -9.40 8.47
CA TYR A 63 0.49 -8.22 8.55
C TYR A 63 -0.90 -8.43 7.92
N LEU A 64 -0.95 -9.13 6.77
CA LEU A 64 -2.19 -9.37 6.03
C LEU A 64 -2.97 -10.61 6.51
N LYS A 65 -2.34 -11.47 7.31
CA LYS A 65 -2.89 -12.79 7.64
C LYS A 65 -4.21 -12.73 8.40
N ASP A 66 -4.30 -11.84 9.37
CA ASP A 66 -5.41 -11.77 10.32
C ASP A 66 -6.24 -10.47 10.19
N LYS A 67 -5.98 -9.68 9.15
CA LYS A 67 -6.67 -8.40 8.90
C LYS A 67 -7.61 -8.50 7.70
N THR A 68 -8.79 -7.96 7.88
CA THR A 68 -9.70 -7.71 6.77
C THR A 68 -9.34 -6.41 6.05
N THR A 69 -9.88 -6.21 4.86
CA THR A 69 -9.72 -4.96 4.13
C THR A 69 -10.23 -3.76 4.94
N ASP A 70 -11.30 -3.95 5.68
CA ASP A 70 -11.92 -2.88 6.48
C ASP A 70 -11.06 -2.54 7.71
N ASP A 71 -10.41 -3.54 8.33
CA ASP A 71 -9.45 -3.31 9.41
C ASP A 71 -8.25 -2.48 8.94
N ILE A 72 -7.77 -2.76 7.73
CA ILE A 72 -6.63 -2.04 7.15
C ILE A 72 -7.00 -0.59 6.81
N ILE A 73 -8.21 -0.35 6.29
CA ILE A 73 -8.71 1.01 6.05
C ILE A 73 -8.90 1.77 7.36
N ALA A 74 -9.45 1.13 8.39
CA ALA A 74 -9.60 1.75 9.71
C ALA A 74 -8.23 2.13 10.32
N GLU A 75 -7.23 1.27 10.17
CA GLU A 75 -5.86 1.56 10.58
C GLU A 75 -5.27 2.75 9.80
N PHE A 76 -5.47 2.79 8.49
CA PHE A 76 -5.07 3.93 7.66
C PHE A 76 -5.73 5.23 8.12
N GLN A 77 -7.04 5.23 8.33
CA GLN A 77 -7.77 6.41 8.82
C GLN A 77 -7.18 6.90 10.14
N LYS A 78 -6.99 6.00 11.08
CA LYS A 78 -6.46 6.32 12.41
C LYS A 78 -5.02 6.87 12.39
N GLU A 79 -4.16 6.34 11.53
CA GLU A 79 -2.74 6.72 11.49
C GLU A 79 -2.45 7.93 10.61
N PHE A 80 -3.23 8.13 9.54
CA PHE A 80 -2.92 9.10 8.49
C PHE A 80 -3.88 10.27 8.44
N LEU A 81 -5.09 10.13 8.99
CA LEU A 81 -6.13 11.15 8.87
C LEU A 81 -6.45 11.77 10.22
N LYS A 82 -6.77 13.06 10.18
CA LYS A 82 -7.24 13.84 11.32
C LYS A 82 -8.45 14.65 10.89
N ASP A 83 -9.39 14.85 11.80
CA ASP A 83 -10.52 15.76 11.57
C ASP A 83 -10.01 17.19 11.40
N SER A 84 -10.58 17.91 10.45
CA SER A 84 -10.27 19.31 10.17
C SER A 84 -11.48 20.03 9.63
N ILE A 85 -11.74 21.23 10.15
CA ILE A 85 -12.87 22.07 9.71
C ILE A 85 -12.48 22.88 8.47
N ASP A 86 -11.20 23.25 8.35
CA ASP A 86 -10.72 24.22 7.36
C ASP A 86 -9.94 23.58 6.19
N CYS A 87 -9.64 22.31 6.27
CA CYS A 87 -8.88 21.61 5.24
C CYS A 87 -9.69 20.49 4.60
N HIS A 88 -9.66 20.46 3.27
CA HIS A 88 -10.31 19.40 2.50
C HIS A 88 -9.26 18.60 1.73
N LEU A 89 -9.41 17.29 1.74
CA LEU A 89 -8.61 16.38 0.93
C LEU A 89 -9.25 16.18 -0.44
N THR A 90 -8.47 16.33 -1.48
CA THR A 90 -8.89 15.91 -2.82
C THR A 90 -8.82 14.39 -2.95
N HIS A 91 -9.50 13.82 -3.95
CA HIS A 91 -9.44 12.39 -4.27
C HIS A 91 -8.01 11.90 -4.53
N ASP A 92 -7.22 12.71 -5.22
CA ASP A 92 -5.85 12.33 -5.58
C ASP A 92 -4.91 12.40 -4.39
N GLU A 93 -5.05 13.40 -3.50
CA GLU A 93 -4.33 13.48 -2.24
C GLU A 93 -4.66 12.30 -1.32
N MET A 94 -5.94 11.96 -1.17
CA MET A 94 -6.38 10.82 -0.36
C MET A 94 -5.80 9.51 -0.89
N TYR A 95 -5.83 9.30 -2.21
CA TYR A 95 -5.27 8.09 -2.79
C TYR A 95 -3.74 8.05 -2.72
N PHE A 96 -3.09 9.20 -2.77
CA PHE A 96 -1.66 9.33 -2.54
C PHE A 96 -1.27 8.93 -1.12
N LEU A 97 -1.99 9.43 -0.11
CA LEU A 97 -1.81 9.01 1.30
C LEU A 97 -1.98 7.51 1.48
N TRP A 98 -2.98 6.93 0.82
CA TRP A 98 -3.18 5.47 0.84
C TRP A 98 -1.98 4.71 0.28
N LYS A 99 -1.36 5.21 -0.79
CA LYS A 99 -0.14 4.60 -1.34
C LYS A 99 1.02 4.66 -0.35
N ILE A 100 1.25 5.84 0.26
CA ILE A 100 2.30 6.01 1.28
C ILE A 100 2.06 5.05 2.46
N PHE A 101 0.83 4.94 2.93
CA PHE A 101 0.50 3.99 4.00
C PHE A 101 0.84 2.54 3.60
N CYS A 102 0.46 2.13 2.39
CA CYS A 102 0.80 0.80 1.89
C CYS A 102 2.32 0.58 1.81
N GLU A 103 3.07 1.58 1.35
CA GLU A 103 4.54 1.52 1.30
C GLU A 103 5.16 1.43 2.70
N ASN A 104 4.70 2.25 3.65
CA ASN A 104 5.18 2.22 5.04
C ASN A 104 4.92 0.87 5.72
N LYS A 105 3.80 0.22 5.40
CA LYS A 105 3.48 -1.13 5.89
C LYS A 105 4.15 -2.24 5.06
N ASN A 106 4.97 -1.89 4.07
CA ASN A 106 5.54 -2.85 3.12
C ASN A 106 4.48 -3.75 2.45
N MET A 107 3.32 -3.21 2.19
CA MET A 107 2.15 -3.92 1.71
C MET A 107 1.88 -3.58 0.23
N PRO A 108 1.51 -4.54 -0.62
CA PRO A 108 1.05 -4.22 -1.97
C PRO A 108 -0.28 -3.46 -1.93
N LEU A 109 -0.60 -2.74 -2.99
CA LEU A 109 -1.92 -2.12 -3.15
C LEU A 109 -3.00 -3.20 -3.27
N ILE A 110 -3.58 -3.58 -2.13
CA ILE A 110 -4.56 -4.68 -2.01
C ILE A 110 -5.96 -4.28 -2.43
N ILE A 111 -6.22 -2.98 -2.56
CA ILE A 111 -7.53 -2.40 -2.90
C ILE A 111 -7.35 -1.49 -4.10
N TYR A 112 -8.25 -1.60 -5.09
CA TYR A 112 -8.28 -0.69 -6.23
C TYR A 112 -8.86 0.68 -5.85
N LYS A 113 -8.48 1.72 -6.59
CA LYS A 113 -8.90 3.10 -6.34
C LYS A 113 -10.41 3.25 -6.11
N GLN A 114 -11.24 2.62 -6.95
CA GLN A 114 -12.71 2.69 -6.80
C GLN A 114 -13.21 2.01 -5.52
N GLU A 115 -12.72 0.81 -5.22
CA GLU A 115 -13.11 0.08 -3.99
C GLU A 115 -12.64 0.83 -2.74
N PHE A 116 -11.45 1.43 -2.79
CA PHE A 116 -10.93 2.24 -1.70
C PHE A 116 -11.87 3.41 -1.37
N PHE A 117 -12.28 4.20 -2.39
CA PHE A 117 -13.20 5.32 -2.16
C PHE A 117 -14.60 4.88 -1.71
N THR A 118 -15.05 3.71 -2.11
CA THR A 118 -16.32 3.16 -1.62
C THR A 118 -16.24 2.81 -0.12
N LYS A 119 -15.08 2.34 0.34
CA LYS A 119 -14.89 1.85 1.71
C LYS A 119 -14.48 2.95 2.70
N ILE A 120 -13.74 3.97 2.25
CA ILE A 120 -13.26 5.01 3.15
C ILE A 120 -14.38 5.93 3.64
N GLY A 121 -15.50 6.00 2.94
CA GLY A 121 -16.64 6.83 3.29
C GLY A 121 -16.41 8.33 3.04
N ASP A 122 -17.00 9.19 3.87
CA ASP A 122 -16.86 10.63 3.77
C ASP A 122 -15.55 11.09 4.45
N TYR A 123 -14.71 11.77 3.69
CA TYR A 123 -13.42 12.30 4.14
C TYR A 123 -13.26 13.81 3.86
N LYS A 124 -14.36 14.49 3.52
CA LYS A 124 -14.32 15.91 3.11
C LYS A 124 -13.77 16.83 4.20
N ASN A 125 -13.98 16.46 5.46
CA ASN A 125 -13.51 17.21 6.62
C ASN A 125 -12.29 16.54 7.28
N MET A 126 -11.41 15.98 6.49
CA MET A 126 -10.20 15.33 6.98
C MET A 126 -8.95 15.98 6.41
N THR A 127 -7.87 15.95 7.15
CA THR A 127 -6.52 16.37 6.75
C THR A 127 -5.49 15.33 7.15
N SER A 128 -4.25 15.55 6.76
CA SER A 128 -3.13 14.70 7.11
C SER A 128 -1.86 15.52 7.29
N ASP A 129 -1.08 15.23 8.31
CA ASP A 129 0.21 15.88 8.55
C ASP A 129 1.19 15.65 7.39
N TYR A 130 1.11 14.51 6.73
CA TYR A 130 1.88 14.23 5.52
C TYR A 130 1.58 15.19 4.37
N LEU A 131 0.34 15.64 4.25
CA LEU A 131 -0.05 16.59 3.20
C LEU A 131 0.29 18.02 3.54
N ILE A 132 0.28 18.38 4.79
CA ILE A 132 0.72 19.72 5.23
C ILE A 132 2.17 19.92 4.80
N GLY A 133 3.04 18.96 5.08
CA GLY A 133 4.44 19.00 4.65
C GLY A 133 4.60 19.09 3.12
N ILE A 134 3.81 18.31 2.36
CA ILE A 134 3.87 18.33 0.89
C ILE A 134 3.37 19.67 0.33
N ARG A 135 2.30 20.24 0.91
CA ARG A 135 1.78 21.55 0.51
C ARG A 135 2.78 22.66 0.79
N HIS A 136 3.44 22.65 1.98
CA HIS A 136 4.52 23.57 2.29
C HIS A 136 5.69 23.43 1.33
N PHE A 137 6.10 22.20 1.02
CA PHE A 137 7.18 21.98 0.06
C PHE A 137 6.81 22.48 -1.34
N ARG A 138 5.56 22.30 -1.77
CA ARG A 138 5.08 22.84 -3.06
C ARG A 138 5.11 24.38 -3.06
N SER A 139 4.61 25.04 -2.00
CA SER A 139 4.67 26.49 -1.89
C SER A 139 6.12 27.00 -1.91
N PHE A 140 7.00 26.39 -1.14
CA PHE A 140 8.43 26.66 -1.20
C PHE A 140 8.99 26.54 -2.62
N TRP A 141 8.68 25.45 -3.31
CA TRP A 141 9.17 25.22 -4.66
C TRP A 141 8.67 26.29 -5.63
N ASP A 142 7.39 26.59 -5.59
CA ASP A 142 6.77 27.58 -6.50
C ASP A 142 7.27 29.02 -6.20
N GLU A 143 7.59 29.34 -4.96
CA GLU A 143 8.05 30.66 -4.52
C GLU A 143 9.57 30.85 -4.70
N THR A 144 10.36 29.81 -4.51
CA THR A 144 11.83 29.91 -4.39
C THR A 144 12.55 29.38 -5.61
N ILE A 145 12.05 28.32 -6.26
CA ILE A 145 12.71 27.68 -7.40
C ILE A 145 12.15 28.25 -8.70
N THR A 146 12.94 29.10 -9.36
CA THR A 146 12.59 29.64 -10.67
C THR A 146 13.18 28.80 -11.80
N THR A 147 12.38 28.58 -12.85
CA THR A 147 12.75 27.74 -14.02
C THR A 147 13.88 28.32 -14.87
N ASN A 148 14.37 29.53 -14.57
CA ASN A 148 15.36 30.25 -15.37
C ASN A 148 16.79 30.20 -14.80
N THR A 149 17.02 29.48 -13.73
CA THR A 149 18.36 29.31 -13.18
C THR A 149 19.02 28.06 -13.78
N PRO A 150 20.06 28.18 -14.62
CA PRO A 150 20.85 27.04 -15.05
C PRO A 150 21.65 26.54 -13.83
N GLY A 151 21.23 25.46 -13.23
CA GLY A 151 21.91 24.83 -12.10
C GLY A 151 21.31 23.48 -11.78
N GLU A 152 22.14 22.55 -11.43
CA GLU A 152 21.74 21.29 -10.82
C GLU A 152 21.81 21.49 -9.32
N TYR A 153 20.72 21.20 -8.60
CA TYR A 153 20.69 21.21 -7.14
C TYR A 153 20.80 19.78 -6.63
N GLU A 154 21.60 19.58 -5.61
CA GLU A 154 21.58 18.35 -4.85
C GLU A 154 20.35 18.32 -3.93
N ILE A 155 19.84 17.12 -3.63
CA ILE A 155 18.68 16.93 -2.74
C ILE A 155 18.96 17.52 -1.33
N SER A 156 20.22 17.46 -0.87
CA SER A 156 20.70 18.05 0.38
C SER A 156 20.53 19.57 0.41
N GLU A 157 20.88 20.25 -0.69
CA GLU A 157 20.75 21.69 -0.82
C GLU A 157 19.29 22.14 -0.82
N ILE A 158 18.44 21.41 -1.54
CA ILE A 158 16.99 21.67 -1.56
C ILE A 158 16.39 21.51 -0.16
N ASN A 159 16.80 20.48 0.59
CA ASN A 159 16.33 20.27 1.96
C ASN A 159 16.78 21.38 2.91
N GLU A 160 18.00 21.90 2.74
CA GLU A 160 18.53 23.00 3.54
C GLU A 160 17.77 24.30 3.25
N LEU A 161 17.55 24.63 1.99
CA LEU A 161 16.74 25.76 1.56
C LEU A 161 15.29 25.67 2.05
N PHE A 162 14.68 24.51 1.97
CA PHE A 162 13.33 24.29 2.47
C PHE A 162 13.24 24.45 3.99
N THR A 163 14.26 24.02 4.72
CA THR A 163 14.34 24.20 6.18
C THR A 163 14.45 25.67 6.56
N ILE A 164 15.21 26.45 5.79
CA ILE A 164 15.31 27.91 5.99
C ILE A 164 13.96 28.57 5.74
N TRP A 165 13.32 28.26 4.60
CA TRP A 165 12.02 28.80 4.22
C TRP A 165 10.89 28.49 5.23
N LEU A 166 10.94 27.33 5.91
CA LEU A 166 9.96 26.98 6.95
C LEU A 166 10.13 27.80 8.24
N ASN A 167 11.30 28.39 8.47
CA ASN A 167 11.62 29.14 9.69
C ASN A 167 11.51 30.67 9.52
N ASP A 168 11.31 31.14 8.28
CA ASP A 168 11.02 32.53 7.95
C ASP A 168 9.51 32.81 8.01
#